data_b399cc27e409d601f0d256447a108da9
#
_entry.id   b399cc27e409d601f0d256447a108da9
#
_cell.length_a   1.000
_cell.length_b   1.000
_cell.length_c   1.000
_cell.angle_alpha   90.00
_cell.angle_beta   90.00
_cell.angle_gamma   90.00
#
_symmetry.space_group_name_H-M   'P 1'
#
loop_
_entity.id
_entity.type
_entity.pdbx_description
1 polymer ?
#
loop_
_entity_poly.entity_id
_entity_poly.type
_entity_poly.pdbx_seq_one_letter_code
_entity_poly.pdbx_strand_id
1 'polypeptide(L)'
;MMLTRNTAAYLGVENRVDPKSSIWGGAKYITQLQERVPESITEPDRTWFALASYNVGLGHVLDARRLTEAAGKDPDKWMHVKEFLPRLAQRRYYRDTRHGYARGYEPVIYTQNIRRYYDVLKWMFPEEPESTEMASKQDSPLADDPSPIGLMEPETADQTSSTSNSRGFHRAPPIL
;
A
#
# COMPACT_ATOMS: atom_id res chain seq x y z
N MET A 1 15.12 6.33 10.51
CA MET A 1 13.91 7.15 10.24
C MET A 1 13.55 7.86 11.54
N MET A 2 13.07 9.09 11.49
CA MET A 2 12.73 9.82 12.72
C MET A 2 11.22 10.02 12.83
N LEU A 3 10.63 9.56 13.94
CA LEU A 3 9.22 9.72 14.22
C LEU A 3 8.97 10.95 15.08
N THR A 4 7.90 11.71 14.79
CA THR A 4 7.42 12.72 15.74
C THR A 4 6.85 12.03 17.00
N ARG A 5 6.72 12.78 18.11
CA ARG A 5 6.11 12.23 19.34
C ARG A 5 4.69 11.69 19.09
N ASN A 6 3.89 12.46 18.37
CA ASN A 6 2.50 12.07 18.06
C ASN A 6 2.44 10.84 17.18
N THR A 7 3.28 10.75 16.14
CA THR A 7 3.35 9.58 15.26
C THR A 7 3.83 8.34 16.01
N ALA A 8 4.84 8.47 16.89
CA ALA A 8 5.31 7.36 17.71
C ALA A 8 4.21 6.84 18.66
N ALA A 9 3.49 7.75 19.35
CA ALA A 9 2.36 7.38 20.19
C ALA A 9 1.25 6.68 19.40
N TYR A 10 0.91 7.20 18.23
CA TYR A 10 -0.09 6.59 17.34
C TYR A 10 0.28 5.18 16.90
N LEU A 11 1.58 4.92 16.67
CA LEU A 11 2.09 3.62 16.23
C LEU A 11 2.38 2.64 17.38
N GLY A 12 2.28 3.08 18.64
CA GLY A 12 2.65 2.31 19.81
C GLY A 12 4.17 2.14 19.96
N VAL A 13 4.97 3.08 19.45
CA VAL A 13 6.43 3.08 19.58
C VAL A 13 6.82 3.78 20.88
N GLU A 14 7.21 3.03 21.89
CA GLU A 14 7.57 3.55 23.21
C GLU A 14 8.84 4.40 23.17
N ASN A 15 9.88 3.91 22.50
CA ASN A 15 11.16 4.62 22.38
C ASN A 15 11.46 5.00 20.92
N ARG A 16 11.03 6.19 20.50
CA ARG A 16 11.29 6.72 19.16
C ARG A 16 12.76 7.09 18.90
N VAL A 17 13.60 7.11 19.94
CA VAL A 17 15.04 7.42 19.81
C VAL A 17 15.86 6.16 19.59
N ASP A 18 15.33 4.99 19.99
CA ASP A 18 15.93 3.73 19.66
C ASP A 18 15.93 3.50 18.13
N PRO A 19 17.09 3.24 17.50
CA PRO A 19 17.20 3.10 16.06
C PRO A 19 16.30 2.00 15.49
N LYS A 20 16.24 0.83 16.13
CA LYS A 20 15.45 -0.31 15.68
C LYS A 20 13.96 0.01 15.71
N SER A 21 13.46 0.50 16.84
CA SER A 21 12.05 0.89 17.02
C SER A 21 11.66 2.01 16.08
N SER A 22 12.55 2.97 15.82
CA SER A 22 12.32 4.09 14.92
C SER A 22 12.26 3.65 13.45
N ILE A 23 13.10 2.70 13.03
CA ILE A 23 13.09 2.15 11.67
C ILE A 23 11.81 1.35 11.45
N TRP A 24 11.47 0.44 12.36
CA TRP A 24 10.25 -0.38 12.29
C TRP A 24 8.98 0.48 12.28
N GLY A 25 8.87 1.40 13.21
CA GLY A 25 7.73 2.31 13.29
C GLY A 25 7.62 3.19 12.05
N GLY A 26 8.74 3.66 11.52
CA GLY A 26 8.78 4.45 10.28
C GLY A 26 8.33 3.65 9.05
N ALA A 27 8.79 2.41 8.90
CA ALA A 27 8.36 1.51 7.83
C ALA A 27 6.86 1.22 7.92
N LYS A 28 6.37 0.83 9.11
CA LYS A 28 4.94 0.61 9.36
C LYS A 28 4.10 1.84 9.00
N TYR A 29 4.57 3.05 9.34
CA TYR A 29 3.84 4.28 9.02
C TYR A 29 3.79 4.56 7.52
N ILE A 30 4.86 4.28 6.77
CA ILE A 30 4.86 4.42 5.29
C ILE A 30 3.85 3.45 4.67
N THR A 31 3.80 2.19 5.10
CA THR A 31 2.79 1.22 4.63
C THR A 31 1.36 1.73 4.87
N GLN A 32 1.07 2.22 6.08
CA GLN A 32 -0.23 2.81 6.36
C GLN A 32 -0.55 4.05 5.52
N LEU A 33 0.47 4.84 5.17
CA LEU A 33 0.28 5.99 4.27
C LEU A 33 0.01 5.53 2.84
N GLN A 34 0.66 4.46 2.35
CA GLN A 34 0.35 3.86 1.05
C GLN A 34 -1.10 3.40 0.95
N GLU A 35 -1.64 2.77 2.01
CA GLU A 35 -3.04 2.35 2.08
C GLU A 35 -4.01 3.55 2.07
N ARG A 36 -3.61 4.69 2.63
CA ARG A 36 -4.43 5.91 2.72
C ARG A 36 -4.34 6.83 1.51
N VAL A 37 -3.36 6.62 0.65
CA VAL A 37 -3.25 7.31 -0.64
C VAL A 37 -4.40 6.83 -1.54
N PRO A 38 -5.07 7.73 -2.31
CA PRO A 38 -6.18 7.35 -3.19
C PRO A 38 -5.87 6.15 -4.09
N GLU A 39 -6.84 5.26 -4.25
CA GLU A 39 -6.67 4.01 -5.02
C GLU A 39 -6.35 4.25 -6.49
N SER A 40 -6.79 5.39 -7.04
CA SER A 40 -6.47 5.81 -8.41
C SER A 40 -4.96 6.00 -8.67
N ILE A 41 -4.18 6.23 -7.61
CA ILE A 41 -2.73 6.39 -7.71
C ILE A 41 -2.08 5.00 -7.66
N THR A 42 -1.53 4.55 -8.78
CA THR A 42 -0.84 3.27 -8.92
C THR A 42 0.67 3.39 -8.65
N GLU A 43 1.35 2.25 -8.49
CA GLU A 43 2.81 2.24 -8.43
C GLU A 43 3.43 2.63 -9.80
N PRO A 44 4.59 3.25 -9.81
CA PRO A 44 5.43 3.63 -8.66
C PRO A 44 5.04 4.96 -7.98
N ASP A 45 4.07 5.68 -8.53
CA ASP A 45 3.66 6.99 -8.02
C ASP A 45 3.14 6.89 -6.58
N ARG A 46 2.39 5.84 -6.23
CA ARG A 46 1.84 5.59 -4.89
C ARG A 46 2.91 5.63 -3.80
N THR A 47 4.03 4.98 -4.03
CA THR A 47 5.18 5.01 -3.11
C THR A 47 5.72 6.43 -2.94
N TRP A 48 5.82 7.22 -4.00
CA TRP A 48 6.30 8.61 -3.91
C TRP A 48 5.33 9.51 -3.15
N PHE A 49 4.02 9.33 -3.34
CA PHE A 49 2.99 10.03 -2.57
C PHE A 49 3.04 9.68 -1.08
N ALA A 50 3.25 8.41 -0.73
CA ALA A 50 3.39 7.97 0.65
C ALA A 50 4.64 8.56 1.32
N LEU A 51 5.78 8.58 0.64
CA LEU A 51 7.02 9.18 1.14
C LEU A 51 6.89 10.69 1.34
N ALA A 52 6.26 11.40 0.40
CA ALA A 52 5.96 12.82 0.56
C ALA A 52 5.03 13.07 1.74
N SER A 53 4.01 12.22 1.89
CA SER A 53 3.05 12.28 3.00
C SER A 53 3.71 12.00 4.36
N TYR A 54 4.71 11.13 4.40
CA TYR A 54 5.52 10.90 5.60
C TYR A 54 6.25 12.17 6.07
N ASN A 55 6.73 12.97 5.14
CA ASN A 55 7.48 14.20 5.42
C ASN A 55 6.56 15.38 5.79
N VAL A 56 5.56 15.68 4.96
CA VAL A 56 4.73 16.91 5.09
C VAL A 56 3.31 16.65 5.60
N GLY A 57 2.89 15.41 5.64
CA GLY A 57 1.53 14.99 5.97
C GLY A 57 0.65 14.80 4.75
N LEU A 58 -0.17 13.74 4.79
CA LEU A 58 -1.07 13.36 3.68
C LEU A 58 -2.00 14.50 3.25
N GLY A 59 -2.51 15.28 4.22
CA GLY A 59 -3.43 16.38 3.92
C GLY A 59 -2.84 17.42 2.96
N HIS A 60 -1.59 17.83 3.16
CA HIS A 60 -0.90 18.78 2.28
C HIS A 60 -0.59 18.18 0.91
N VAL A 61 -0.30 16.89 0.84
CA VAL A 61 -0.11 16.19 -0.43
C VAL A 61 -1.43 16.16 -1.22
N LEU A 62 -2.56 15.91 -0.55
CA LEU A 62 -3.88 15.97 -1.19
C LEU A 62 -4.28 17.39 -1.62
N ASP A 63 -3.87 18.42 -0.88
CA ASP A 63 -4.06 19.80 -1.31
C ASP A 63 -3.24 20.14 -2.56
N ALA A 64 -1.97 19.70 -2.62
CA ALA A 64 -1.15 19.85 -3.83
C ALA A 64 -1.74 19.08 -5.02
N ARG A 65 -2.30 17.89 -4.79
CA ARG A 65 -3.00 17.10 -5.80
C ARG A 65 -4.19 17.86 -6.41
N ARG A 66 -5.01 18.50 -5.57
CA ARG A 66 -6.13 19.36 -6.02
C ARG A 66 -5.64 20.56 -6.83
N LEU A 67 -4.55 21.21 -6.42
CA LEU A 67 -3.96 22.31 -7.18
C LEU A 67 -3.44 21.84 -8.55
N THR A 68 -2.92 20.61 -8.61
CA THR A 68 -2.46 19.99 -9.86
C THR A 68 -3.64 19.77 -10.81
N GLU A 69 -4.72 19.20 -10.31
CA GLU A 69 -5.97 18.98 -11.05
C GLU A 69 -6.57 20.28 -11.56
N ALA A 70 -6.67 21.29 -10.70
CA ALA A 70 -7.15 22.62 -11.07
C ALA A 70 -6.30 23.31 -12.16
N ALA A 71 -5.04 22.92 -12.30
CA ALA A 71 -4.14 23.38 -13.36
C ALA A 71 -4.22 22.53 -14.64
N GLY A 72 -5.16 21.58 -14.72
CA GLY A 72 -5.34 20.70 -15.89
C GLY A 72 -4.26 19.65 -16.06
N LYS A 73 -3.49 19.35 -15.00
CA LYS A 73 -2.48 18.27 -15.00
C LYS A 73 -3.02 17.04 -14.28
N ASP A 74 -2.47 15.88 -14.61
CA ASP A 74 -2.83 14.63 -13.97
C ASP A 74 -2.46 14.64 -12.48
N PRO A 75 -3.46 14.60 -11.56
CA PRO A 75 -3.23 14.67 -10.12
C PRO A 75 -2.69 13.37 -9.54
N ASP A 76 -2.70 12.27 -10.28
CA ASP A 76 -2.26 10.95 -9.84
C ASP A 76 -0.80 10.64 -10.23
N LYS A 77 -0.15 11.57 -10.94
CA LYS A 77 1.26 11.48 -11.30
C LYS A 77 2.15 12.33 -10.39
N TRP A 78 3.08 11.68 -9.71
CA TRP A 78 4.03 12.34 -8.83
C TRP A 78 4.81 13.46 -9.53
N MET A 79 5.21 13.23 -10.77
CA MET A 79 5.95 14.22 -11.56
C MET A 79 5.19 15.56 -11.72
N HIS A 80 3.86 15.53 -11.72
CA HIS A 80 3.04 16.73 -11.79
C HIS A 80 2.83 17.34 -10.39
N VAL A 81 2.47 16.52 -9.39
CA VAL A 81 2.14 16.99 -8.04
C VAL A 81 3.34 17.60 -7.33
N LYS A 82 4.56 17.07 -7.54
CA LYS A 82 5.78 17.65 -6.97
C LYS A 82 6.04 19.10 -7.37
N GLU A 83 5.49 19.58 -8.51
CA GLU A 83 5.61 20.97 -8.95
C GLU A 83 4.67 21.91 -8.17
N PHE A 84 3.58 21.37 -7.64
CA PHE A 84 2.57 22.13 -6.89
C PHE A 84 2.80 22.11 -5.38
N LEU A 85 3.48 21.12 -4.83
CA LEU A 85 3.84 21.08 -3.41
C LEU A 85 4.55 22.36 -2.93
N PRO A 86 5.60 22.88 -3.60
CA PRO A 86 6.25 24.12 -3.18
C PRO A 86 5.33 25.35 -3.20
N ARG A 87 4.25 25.33 -4.00
CA ARG A 87 3.27 26.43 -4.08
C ARG A 87 2.47 26.57 -2.79
N LEU A 88 2.36 25.51 -1.97
CA LEU A 88 1.72 25.57 -0.65
C LEU A 88 2.47 26.46 0.36
N ALA A 89 3.68 26.93 0.06
CA ALA A 89 4.35 27.97 0.84
C ALA A 89 3.89 29.39 0.47
N GLN A 90 3.13 29.57 -0.62
CA GLN A 90 2.69 30.88 -1.11
C GLN A 90 1.22 31.13 -0.75
N ARG A 91 0.91 32.26 -0.11
CA ARG A 91 -0.44 32.59 0.39
C ARG A 91 -1.52 32.48 -0.68
N ARG A 92 -1.24 32.89 -1.92
CA ARG A 92 -2.19 32.82 -3.04
C ARG A 92 -2.67 31.40 -3.37
N TYR A 93 -1.90 30.35 -3.00
CA TYR A 93 -2.27 28.94 -3.22
C TYR A 93 -2.83 28.30 -1.95
N TYR A 94 -2.18 28.47 -0.79
CA TYR A 94 -2.60 27.76 0.42
C TYR A 94 -3.84 28.37 1.07
N ARG A 95 -4.17 29.65 0.79
CA ARG A 95 -5.33 30.33 1.39
C ARG A 95 -6.63 29.56 1.19
N ASP A 96 -6.80 28.97 0.01
CA ASP A 96 -8.02 28.29 -0.41
C ASP A 96 -7.91 26.75 -0.32
N THR A 97 -6.80 26.23 0.29
CA THR A 97 -6.64 24.80 0.55
C THR A 97 -7.14 24.43 1.94
N ARG A 98 -7.50 23.13 2.10
CA ARG A 98 -8.07 22.65 3.36
C ARG A 98 -7.06 22.65 4.52
N HIS A 99 -5.78 22.36 4.24
CA HIS A 99 -4.76 22.19 5.27
C HIS A 99 -3.82 23.41 5.39
N GLY A 100 -3.95 24.38 4.48
CA GLY A 100 -3.24 25.64 4.57
C GLY A 100 -1.75 25.55 4.22
N TYR A 101 -0.95 26.35 4.92
CA TYR A 101 0.48 26.50 4.68
C TYR A 101 1.28 25.22 4.90
N ALA A 102 2.18 24.93 3.95
CA ALA A 102 3.19 23.88 4.10
C ALA A 102 4.52 24.29 3.46
N ARG A 103 5.64 23.76 4.00
CA ARG A 103 6.96 23.85 3.38
C ARG A 103 7.10 22.81 2.27
N GLY A 104 6.29 22.92 1.22
CA GLY A 104 6.12 21.90 0.20
C GLY A 104 7.37 21.58 -0.63
N TYR A 105 8.46 22.35 -0.53
CA TYR A 105 9.75 22.00 -1.14
C TYR A 105 10.48 20.87 -0.38
N GLU A 106 10.28 20.77 0.94
CA GLU A 106 10.93 19.74 1.78
C GLU A 106 10.57 18.31 1.35
N PRO A 107 9.28 17.94 1.16
CA PRO A 107 8.92 16.60 0.72
C PRO A 107 9.43 16.28 -0.69
N VAL A 108 9.58 17.26 -1.58
CA VAL A 108 10.14 17.05 -2.91
C VAL A 108 11.62 16.66 -2.82
N ILE A 109 12.40 17.41 -2.05
CA ILE A 109 13.83 17.10 -1.83
C ILE A 109 13.97 15.75 -1.11
N TYR A 110 13.16 15.52 -0.08
CA TYR A 110 13.16 14.28 0.70
C TYR A 110 12.93 13.05 -0.19
N THR A 111 11.88 13.07 -1.00
CA THR A 111 11.54 11.99 -1.91
C THR A 111 12.65 11.77 -2.96
N GLN A 112 13.20 12.85 -3.52
CA GLN A 112 14.28 12.77 -4.48
C GLN A 112 15.56 12.17 -3.88
N ASN A 113 15.90 12.52 -2.65
CA ASN A 113 17.06 11.96 -1.96
C ASN A 113 16.89 10.48 -1.67
N ILE A 114 15.70 10.06 -1.19
CA ILE A 114 15.41 8.64 -0.96
C ILE A 114 15.55 7.86 -2.27
N ARG A 115 15.03 8.37 -3.39
CA ARG A 115 15.17 7.71 -4.68
C ARG A 115 16.63 7.52 -5.06
N ARG A 116 17.46 8.57 -4.92
CA ARG A 116 18.90 8.47 -5.20
C ARG A 116 19.60 7.42 -4.34
N TYR A 117 19.31 7.39 -3.03
CA TYR A 117 19.86 6.38 -2.13
C TYR A 117 19.39 4.97 -2.48
N TYR A 118 18.14 4.81 -2.86
CA TYR A 118 17.59 3.54 -3.31
C TYR A 118 18.28 3.05 -4.59
N ASP A 119 18.49 3.92 -5.57
CA ASP A 119 19.20 3.61 -6.81
C ASP A 119 20.66 3.16 -6.53
N VAL A 120 21.35 3.83 -5.59
CA VAL A 120 22.69 3.43 -5.14
C VAL A 120 22.68 2.07 -4.45
N LEU A 121 21.70 1.81 -3.57
CA LEU A 121 21.58 0.51 -2.89
C LEU A 121 21.33 -0.62 -3.88
N LYS A 122 20.47 -0.42 -4.87
CA LYS A 122 20.24 -1.41 -5.93
C LYS A 122 21.50 -1.68 -6.76
N TRP A 123 22.30 -0.65 -7.00
CA TRP A 123 23.57 -0.82 -7.70
C TRP A 123 24.59 -1.58 -6.84
N MET A 124 24.65 -1.31 -5.54
CA MET A 124 25.60 -1.97 -4.61
C MET A 124 25.20 -3.39 -4.28
N PHE A 125 23.89 -3.66 -4.22
CA PHE A 125 23.30 -4.95 -3.88
C PHE A 125 22.26 -5.31 -4.95
N PRO A 126 22.71 -5.78 -6.14
CA PRO A 126 21.79 -6.24 -7.17
C PRO A 126 20.95 -7.38 -6.59
N GLU A 127 19.64 -7.32 -6.76
CA GLU A 127 18.75 -8.44 -6.47
C GLU A 127 19.16 -9.58 -7.42
N GLU A 128 19.58 -10.72 -6.87
CA GLU A 128 19.73 -11.92 -7.68
C GLU A 128 18.35 -12.23 -8.28
N PRO A 129 18.27 -12.53 -9.60
CA PRO A 129 16.99 -12.91 -10.18
C PRO A 129 16.48 -14.10 -9.37
N GLU A 130 15.27 -13.98 -8.80
CA GLU A 130 14.59 -15.10 -8.19
C GLU A 130 14.66 -16.25 -9.18
N SER A 131 15.49 -17.25 -8.83
CA SER A 131 15.55 -18.49 -9.58
C SER A 131 14.14 -19.06 -9.48
N THR A 132 13.40 -18.95 -10.58
CA THR A 132 12.17 -19.68 -10.79
C THR A 132 12.54 -21.14 -10.66
N GLU A 133 12.41 -21.72 -9.48
CA GLU A 133 12.36 -23.16 -9.31
C GLU A 133 11.19 -23.65 -10.15
N MET A 134 11.48 -23.87 -11.42
CA MET A 134 10.68 -24.77 -12.22
C MET A 134 10.75 -26.12 -11.53
N ALA A 135 9.70 -26.39 -10.75
CA ALA A 135 9.43 -27.73 -10.27
C ALA A 135 9.47 -28.65 -11.50
N SER A 136 10.60 -29.31 -11.67
CA SER A 136 10.73 -30.44 -12.56
C SER A 136 9.79 -31.52 -12.03
N LYS A 137 8.62 -31.61 -12.64
CA LYS A 137 7.81 -32.82 -12.60
C LYS A 137 8.68 -33.93 -13.19
N GLN A 138 9.29 -34.71 -12.32
CA GLN A 138 9.82 -35.99 -12.71
C GLN A 138 8.62 -36.87 -13.12
N ASP A 139 8.53 -37.10 -14.40
CA ASP A 139 7.79 -38.24 -14.96
C ASP A 139 8.39 -39.51 -14.38
N SER A 140 7.61 -40.19 -13.58
CA SER A 140 7.89 -41.57 -13.23
C SER A 140 7.32 -42.50 -14.33
N PRO A 141 8.08 -43.45 -14.86
CA PRO A 141 7.59 -44.34 -15.89
C PRO A 141 6.58 -45.34 -15.32
N LEU A 142 5.57 -45.59 -16.14
CA LEU A 142 4.59 -46.66 -16.03
C LEU A 142 5.23 -48.01 -15.66
N ALA A 143 4.70 -48.62 -14.63
CA ALA A 143 4.85 -50.08 -14.42
C ALA A 143 3.45 -50.71 -14.67
N ASP A 144 3.47 -51.69 -15.56
CA ASP A 144 2.37 -52.51 -16.05
C ASP A 144 1.58 -53.18 -14.91
N ASP A 145 0.26 -53.19 -15.17
CA ASP A 145 -0.73 -54.02 -14.50
C ASP A 145 -0.93 -55.32 -15.25
N PRO A 146 -1.42 -56.37 -14.60
CA PRO A 146 -2.74 -56.88 -15.06
C PRO A 146 -3.70 -57.25 -13.93
N SER A 147 -4.98 -56.87 -14.22
CA SER A 147 -6.21 -57.28 -13.58
C SER A 147 -6.38 -58.80 -13.39
N PRO A 148 -7.39 -59.33 -12.61
CA PRO A 148 -8.77 -59.25 -13.03
C PRO A 148 -9.88 -59.35 -11.95
N ILE A 149 -11.07 -58.87 -12.36
CA ILE A 149 -12.43 -59.38 -12.17
C ILE A 149 -13.08 -59.49 -10.78
N GLY A 150 -14.29 -58.97 -10.69
CA GLY A 150 -15.32 -59.38 -9.70
C GLY A 150 -16.31 -58.29 -9.32
N LEU A 151 -17.30 -58.07 -10.14
CA LEU A 151 -18.77 -58.25 -9.98
C LEU A 151 -19.41 -57.72 -8.71
N MET A 152 -20.42 -56.93 -8.96
CA MET A 152 -21.77 -56.84 -8.37
C MET A 152 -22.14 -55.52 -7.71
N GLU A 153 -23.03 -54.84 -8.36
CA GLU A 153 -24.09 -53.95 -7.83
C GLU A 153 -25.16 -54.78 -7.12
N PRO A 154 -26.29 -54.22 -6.61
CA PRO A 154 -26.82 -52.87 -6.68
C PRO A 154 -27.55 -52.33 -5.42
N GLU A 155 -28.17 -51.12 -5.62
CA GLU A 155 -29.43 -50.64 -4.97
C GLU A 155 -29.39 -50.22 -3.48
N THR A 156 -30.04 -49.19 -3.01
CA THR A 156 -31.25 -48.42 -3.34
C THR A 156 -31.30 -47.15 -2.47
N ALA A 157 -31.77 -46.08 -3.04
CA ALA A 157 -32.84 -45.15 -2.64
C ALA A 157 -32.93 -44.75 -1.11
N ASP A 158 -33.09 -43.52 -0.75
CA ASP A 158 -34.35 -42.77 -0.66
C ASP A 158 -34.14 -41.42 0.06
N GLN A 159 -34.64 -40.39 -0.52
CA GLN A 159 -35.52 -39.31 -0.09
C GLN A 159 -35.35 -38.68 1.33
N THR A 160 -35.29 -37.44 1.40
CA THR A 160 -36.32 -36.42 1.62
C THR A 160 -35.85 -35.26 2.53
N SER A 161 -36.13 -34.12 2.01
CA SER A 161 -36.86 -32.96 2.56
C SER A 161 -36.18 -32.07 3.61
N SER A 162 -35.97 -30.87 3.19
CA SER A 162 -36.75 -29.65 3.43
C SER A 162 -36.52 -28.89 4.74
N THR A 163 -36.50 -27.64 4.54
CA THR A 163 -37.04 -26.46 5.25
C THR A 163 -36.03 -25.54 5.90
N SER A 164 -35.85 -24.40 5.26
CA SER A 164 -36.30 -23.04 5.64
C SER A 164 -35.93 -22.54 7.03
N ASN A 165 -35.29 -21.45 7.17
CA ASN A 165 -35.82 -20.19 7.66
C ASN A 165 -34.73 -19.14 8.01
N SER A 166 -34.72 -18.08 7.35
CA SER A 166 -34.98 -16.67 7.66
C SER A 166 -34.24 -15.99 8.84
N ARG A 167 -33.73 -14.85 8.48
CA ARG A 167 -33.71 -13.55 9.17
C ARG A 167 -32.70 -13.29 10.26
N GLY A 168 -31.97 -12.19 10.05
CA GLY A 168 -31.28 -11.45 11.10
C GLY A 168 -30.43 -10.28 10.56
N PHE A 169 -31.09 -9.19 10.14
CA PHE A 169 -30.49 -7.88 9.99
C PHE A 169 -29.97 -7.37 11.32
N HIS A 170 -28.71 -7.02 11.44
CA HIS A 170 -28.26 -6.09 12.47
C HIS A 170 -27.49 -4.92 11.84
N ARG A 171 -28.13 -3.81 11.99
CA ARG A 171 -27.76 -2.44 11.66
C ARG A 171 -26.70 -1.94 12.64
N ALA A 172 -25.58 -1.42 12.14
CA ALA A 172 -24.60 -0.71 12.94
C ALA A 172 -25.01 0.77 13.13
N PRO A 173 -24.71 1.37 14.31
CA PRO A 173 -25.06 2.76 14.59
C PRO A 173 -24.02 3.75 14.01
N PRO A 174 -24.39 5.04 13.86
CA PRO A 174 -23.53 6.07 13.29
C PRO A 174 -22.56 6.62 14.33
N ILE A 175 -21.37 6.98 13.86
CA ILE A 175 -20.35 7.67 14.64
C ILE A 175 -20.45 9.17 14.35
N LEU A 176 -20.60 9.92 15.43
CA LEU A 176 -20.46 11.38 15.49
C LEU A 176 -19.02 11.82 15.20
#